data_49d23c0e258ca7fab3081bf22f623043
#
_entry.id   49d23c0e258ca7fab3081bf22f623043
#
_cell.length_a   1.000
_cell.length_b   1.000
_cell.length_c   1.000
_cell.angle_alpha   90.00
_cell.angle_beta   90.00
_cell.angle_gamma   90.00
#
_symmetry.space_group_name_H-M   'P 1'
#
loop_
_entity.id
_entity.type
_entity.pdbx_description
1 polymer ?
#
loop_
_entity_poly.entity_id
_entity_poly.type
_entity_poly.pdbx_seq_one_letter_code
_entity_poly.pdbx_strand_id
1 'polypeptide(L)' 'MAKHKGDIEIGRRMAWECCHIFGTAKKAAQQLQCHKNSVYEWEKGKMPGALILAKLHSCGGDVLYVLTGKREGKFG' A
#
# COMPACT_ATOMS: atom_id res chain seq x y z
N MET A 1 -7.88 21.68 4.14
CA MET A 1 -8.60 21.07 3.02
C MET A 1 -8.77 19.58 3.20
N ALA A 2 -9.94 19.08 2.95
CA ALA A 2 -10.22 17.67 3.10
C ALA A 2 -9.56 16.85 1.98
N LYS A 3 -9.10 15.65 2.33
CA LYS A 3 -8.58 14.74 1.34
C LYS A 3 -9.72 14.20 0.49
N HIS A 4 -9.42 13.93 -0.76
CA HIS A 4 -10.35 13.21 -1.60
C HIS A 4 -10.52 11.80 -1.09
N LYS A 5 -11.72 11.27 -1.25
CA LYS A 5 -12.01 9.92 -0.85
C LYS A 5 -11.05 8.92 -1.50
N GLY A 6 -10.69 9.17 -2.77
CA GLY A 6 -9.76 8.30 -3.49
C GLY A 6 -8.38 8.25 -2.84
N ASP A 7 -7.90 9.38 -2.33
CA ASP A 7 -6.60 9.43 -1.68
C ASP A 7 -6.58 8.58 -0.42
N ILE A 8 -7.66 8.64 0.35
CA ILE A 8 -7.78 7.84 1.58
C ILE A 8 -7.80 6.37 1.23
N GLU A 9 -8.50 6.01 0.16
CA GLU A 9 -8.59 4.62 -0.27
C GLU A 9 -7.25 4.08 -0.73
N ILE A 10 -6.44 4.91 -1.38
CA ILE A 10 -5.11 4.47 -1.83
C ILE A 10 -4.26 4.06 -0.64
N GLY A 11 -4.25 4.88 0.41
CA GLY A 11 -3.51 4.54 1.62
C GLY A 11 -3.99 3.26 2.27
N ARG A 12 -5.30 3.12 2.37
CA ARG A 12 -5.89 1.91 2.95
C ARG A 12 -5.56 0.67 2.15
N ARG A 13 -5.65 0.76 0.82
CA ARG A 13 -5.31 -0.37 -0.03
C ARG A 13 -3.83 -0.70 0.07
N MET A 14 -2.98 0.31 0.24
CA MET A 14 -1.54 0.07 0.45
C MET A 14 -1.29 -0.76 1.70
N ALA A 15 -1.92 -0.38 2.82
CA ALA A 15 -1.79 -1.13 4.06
C ALA A 15 -2.35 -2.54 3.91
N TRP A 16 -3.48 -2.68 3.25
CA TRP A 16 -4.11 -3.97 2.98
C TRP A 16 -3.17 -4.88 2.18
N GLU A 17 -2.62 -4.34 1.11
CA GLU A 17 -1.73 -5.11 0.25
C GLU A 17 -0.47 -5.53 1.01
N CYS A 18 0.07 -4.65 1.84
CA CYS A 18 1.23 -4.96 2.66
C CYS A 18 0.95 -6.14 3.60
N CYS A 19 -0.20 -6.13 4.26
CA CYS A 19 -0.55 -7.22 5.15
C CYS A 19 -0.80 -8.51 4.38
N HIS A 20 -1.35 -8.40 3.19
CA HIS A 20 -1.61 -9.56 2.35
C HIS A 20 -0.31 -10.24 1.90
N ILE A 21 0.68 -9.44 1.51
CA ILE A 21 1.92 -9.97 0.96
C ILE A 21 2.94 -10.33 2.04
N PHE A 22 3.08 -9.48 3.05
CA PHE A 22 4.12 -9.64 4.05
C PHE A 22 3.62 -10.24 5.36
N GLY A 23 2.34 -10.25 5.58
CA GLY A 23 1.72 -10.84 6.76
C GLY A 23 1.44 -9.86 7.87
N THR A 24 2.40 -9.01 8.23
CA THR A 24 2.23 -8.04 9.31
C THR A 24 2.81 -6.69 8.90
N ALA A 25 2.37 -5.64 9.59
CA ALA A 25 2.90 -4.31 9.34
C ALA A 25 4.40 -4.24 9.60
N LYS A 26 4.87 -4.93 10.63
CA LYS A 26 6.29 -4.95 10.96
C LYS A 26 7.11 -5.58 9.84
N LYS A 27 6.66 -6.72 9.32
CA LYS A 27 7.36 -7.39 8.21
C LYS A 27 7.31 -6.56 6.95
N ALA A 28 6.16 -5.93 6.68
CA ALA A 28 6.03 -5.06 5.53
C ALA A 28 7.02 -3.90 5.61
N ALA A 29 7.11 -3.26 6.78
CA ALA A 29 8.03 -2.14 6.98
C ALA A 29 9.47 -2.57 6.76
N GLN A 30 9.85 -3.75 7.24
CA GLN A 30 11.20 -4.27 7.05
C GLN A 30 11.51 -4.46 5.57
N GLN A 31 10.58 -5.05 4.82
CA GLN A 31 10.79 -5.31 3.40
C GLN A 31 10.79 -4.03 2.58
N LEU A 32 9.95 -3.08 2.95
CA LEU A 32 9.86 -1.80 2.25
C LEU A 32 10.89 -0.79 2.75
N GLN A 33 11.65 -1.15 3.78
CA GLN A 33 12.69 -0.30 4.37
C GLN A 33 12.11 1.02 4.86
N CYS A 34 11.02 0.92 5.60
CA CYS A 34 10.38 2.08 6.21
C CYS A 34 9.99 1.75 7.64
N HIS A 35 9.50 2.73 8.37
CA HIS A 35 9.08 2.55 9.74
C HIS A 35 7.67 1.94 9.76
N LYS A 36 7.40 1.06 10.74
CA LYS A 36 6.08 0.44 10.83
C LYS A 36 4.97 1.46 11.01
N ASN A 37 5.27 2.61 11.60
CA ASN A 37 4.28 3.67 11.74
C ASN A 37 3.79 4.19 10.40
N SER A 38 4.62 4.09 9.36
CA SER A 38 4.20 4.49 8.02
C SER A 38 3.03 3.63 7.55
N VAL A 39 3.08 2.33 7.84
CA VAL A 39 2.01 1.42 7.45
C VAL A 39 0.71 1.80 8.15
N TYR A 40 0.81 2.12 9.44
CA TYR A 40 -0.37 2.55 10.20
C TYR A 40 -0.93 3.87 9.70
N GLU A 41 -0.05 4.77 9.25
CA GLU A 41 -0.49 6.05 8.68
C GLU A 41 -1.21 5.84 7.35
N TRP A 42 -0.73 4.91 6.52
CA TRP A 42 -1.44 4.59 5.28
C TRP A 42 -2.83 4.06 5.58
N GLU A 43 -2.94 3.23 6.62
CA GLU A 43 -4.23 2.69 7.04
C GLU A 43 -5.21 3.79 7.42
N LYS A 44 -4.69 4.91 7.94
CA LYS A 44 -5.49 6.08 8.29
C LYS A 44 -5.78 6.99 7.11
N GLY A 45 -5.22 6.66 5.93
CA GLY A 45 -5.49 7.41 4.72
C GLY A 45 -4.33 8.21 4.18
N LYS A 46 -3.15 8.15 4.81
CA LYS A 46 -1.99 8.84 4.28
C LYS A 46 -1.51 8.13 3.02
N MET A 47 -1.13 8.90 2.02
CA MET A 47 -0.71 8.33 0.75
C MET A 47 0.75 7.88 0.80
N PRO A 48 1.04 6.65 0.33
CA PRO A 48 2.43 6.21 0.23
C PRO A 48 3.16 6.95 -0.88
N GLY A 49 4.46 7.16 -0.71
CA GLY A 49 5.27 7.83 -1.71
C GLY A 49 5.64 6.91 -2.86
N ALA A 50 6.13 7.52 -3.94
CA ALA A 50 6.47 6.78 -5.16
C ALA A 50 7.56 5.74 -4.92
N LEU A 51 8.57 6.08 -4.11
CA LEU A 51 9.64 5.13 -3.82
C LEU A 51 9.12 3.89 -3.10
N ILE A 52 8.20 4.10 -2.17
CA ILE A 52 7.59 2.99 -1.44
C ILE A 52 6.78 2.10 -2.38
N LEU A 53 6.04 2.72 -3.31
CA LEU A 53 5.29 1.96 -4.30
C LEU A 53 6.21 1.15 -5.21
N ALA A 54 7.36 1.72 -5.58
CA ALA A 54 8.34 1.00 -6.39
C ALA A 54 8.88 -0.22 -5.63
N LYS A 55 9.14 -0.06 -4.34
CA LYS A 55 9.61 -1.17 -3.51
C LYS A 55 8.54 -2.25 -3.37
N LEU A 56 7.29 -1.84 -3.22
CA LEU A 56 6.18 -2.79 -3.17
C LEU A 56 6.11 -3.60 -4.45
N HIS A 57 6.23 -2.94 -5.59
CA HIS A 57 6.23 -3.61 -6.88
C HIS A 57 7.37 -4.64 -6.97
N SER A 58 8.56 -4.26 -6.51
CA SER A 58 9.72 -5.15 -6.53
C SER A 58 9.52 -6.39 -5.66
N CYS A 59 8.70 -6.27 -4.62
CA CYS A 59 8.40 -7.39 -3.73
C CYS A 59 7.22 -8.23 -4.22
N GLY A 60 6.68 -7.92 -5.39
CA GLY A 60 5.56 -8.67 -5.95
C GLY A 60 4.20 -8.13 -5.58
N GLY A 61 4.15 -6.95 -4.99
CA GLY A 61 2.88 -6.34 -4.62
C GLY A 61 2.16 -5.75 -5.82
N ASP A 62 0.85 -5.64 -5.71
CA ASP A 62 -0.02 -5.16 -6.79
C ASP A 62 -0.22 -3.65 -6.68
N VAL A 63 0.69 -2.89 -7.28
CA VAL A 63 0.65 -1.44 -7.23
C VAL A 63 -0.58 -0.89 -7.95
N LEU A 64 -0.98 -1.51 -9.05
CA LEU A 64 -2.17 -1.06 -9.77
C LEU A 64 -3.42 -1.20 -8.92
N TYR A 65 -3.53 -2.30 -8.18
CA TYR A 65 -4.64 -2.45 -7.24
C TYR A 65 -4.62 -1.34 -6.18
N VAL A 66 -3.43 -1.04 -5.64
CA VAL A 66 -3.30 0.00 -4.62
C VAL A 66 -3.80 1.33 -5.16
N LEU A 67 -3.40 1.67 -6.38
CA LEU A 67 -3.73 2.96 -6.98
C LEU A 67 -5.17 3.04 -7.49
N THR A 68 -5.69 1.95 -8.04
CA THR A 68 -6.98 1.99 -8.74
C THR A 68 -8.09 1.24 -8.04
N GLY A 69 -7.76 0.35 -7.12
CA GLY A 69 -8.74 -0.50 -6.47
C GLY A 69 -9.15 -1.71 -7.30
N LYS A 70 -8.54 -1.89 -8.45
CA LYS A 70 -8.87 -3.00 -9.34
C LYS A 70 -7.65 -3.87 -9.56
N ARG A 71 -7.83 -5.19 -9.44
CA ARG A 71 -6.76 -6.11 -9.76
C ARG A 71 -6.79 -6.40 -11.25
N GLU A 72 -5.62 -6.27 -11.85
CA GLU A 72 -5.46 -6.55 -13.27
C GLU A 72 -5.48 -8.04 -13.53
N GLY A 73 -5.96 -8.38 -14.58
CA GLY A 73 -5.74 -9.64 -15.05
C GLY A 73 -6.79 -10.61 -14.68
N LYS A 74 -6.80 -11.08 -14.63
CA LYS A 74 -7.11 -12.06 -14.33
C LYS A 74 -8.02 -12.72 -14.03
N PHE A 75 -8.35 -12.83 -14.25
CA PHE A 75 -9.05 -13.30 -13.95
C PHE A 75 -9.55 -13.37 -13.72
N GLY A 76 -9.57 -13.10 -13.82
CA GLY A 76 -10.25 -13.12 -13.66
C GLY A 76 -10.61 -13.48 -13.62
#